data_1957f807eb97c08c45765851e0520e74
#
_entry.id   1957f807eb97c08c45765851e0520e74
#
_cell.length_a   1.000
_cell.length_b   1.000
_cell.length_c   1.000
_cell.angle_alpha   90.00
_cell.angle_beta   90.00
_cell.angle_gamma   90.00
#
_symmetry.space_group_name_H-M   'P 1'
#
loop_
_entity.id
_entity.type
_entity.pdbx_description
1 polymer ?
#
loop_
_entity_poly.entity_id
_entity_poly.type
_entity_poly.pdbx_seq_one_letter_code
_entity_poly.pdbx_strand_id
1 'polypeptide(L)'
;MEAKTKDLWVFIETEEDGSPKKVGLELLNPGRRLADKQGGKLVAVVIGDNIAASVEAAGSHGADQVIAVEGPEYKSYSTDAYANALCHMVEKYGPSTLMIGATPNGRDMGPRVSCRLNTGLTADCTALDIDEESGNVAWTRPAFGGNLMATIMCPDHRPQIGTIRPGVFKKADVTENKAEVIREDYHVDTADIRTKILETIREAAS
;
A
#
# COMPACT_ATOMS: atom_id res chain seq x y z
N MET A 1 11.62 11.51 7.92
CA MET A 1 10.84 11.12 9.13
C MET A 1 11.42 9.83 9.67
N GLU A 2 11.47 9.65 10.98
CA GLU A 2 11.85 8.37 11.60
C GLU A 2 10.61 7.49 11.77
N ALA A 3 10.77 6.16 11.68
CA ALA A 3 9.69 5.24 11.98
C ALA A 3 9.38 5.24 13.49
N LYS A 4 8.10 5.20 13.84
CA LYS A 4 7.63 5.05 15.23
C LYS A 4 7.45 3.57 15.59
N THR A 5 7.26 2.73 14.58
CA THR A 5 7.05 1.28 14.73
C THR A 5 7.90 0.51 13.72
N LYS A 6 7.99 -0.80 13.91
CA LYS A 6 8.56 -1.74 12.93
C LYS A 6 7.52 -2.28 11.96
N ASP A 7 6.31 -1.74 12.00
CA ASP A 7 5.18 -2.25 11.23
C ASP A 7 5.41 -2.10 9.73
N LEU A 8 4.99 -3.12 9.03
CA LEU A 8 4.97 -3.17 7.59
C LEU A 8 3.53 -2.99 7.11
N TRP A 9 3.32 -1.98 6.29
CA TRP A 9 2.03 -1.64 5.75
C TRP A 9 1.85 -2.11 4.31
N VAL A 10 0.66 -2.61 4.01
CA VAL A 10 0.20 -2.93 2.66
C VAL A 10 -1.01 -2.08 2.35
N PHE A 11 -0.92 -1.25 1.32
CA PHE A 11 -2.07 -0.53 0.80
C PHE A 11 -2.96 -1.49 -0.01
N ILE A 12 -4.20 -1.64 0.41
CA ILE A 12 -5.21 -2.46 -0.26
C ILE A 12 -6.06 -1.55 -1.15
N GLU A 13 -5.77 -1.55 -2.43
CA GLU A 13 -6.60 -0.85 -3.41
C GLU A 13 -7.94 -1.56 -3.59
N THR A 14 -9.03 -0.79 -3.69
CA THR A 14 -10.38 -1.31 -3.84
C THR A 14 -10.86 -1.21 -5.28
N GLU A 15 -11.77 -2.12 -5.66
CA GLU A 15 -12.61 -1.98 -6.85
C GLU A 15 -13.77 -1.02 -6.55
N GLU A 16 -14.55 -0.67 -7.56
CA GLU A 16 -15.69 0.25 -7.40
C GLU A 16 -16.80 -0.29 -6.50
N ASP A 17 -16.92 -1.60 -6.39
CA ASP A 17 -17.87 -2.28 -5.51
C ASP A 17 -17.37 -2.42 -4.06
N GLY A 18 -16.19 -1.88 -3.75
CA GLY A 18 -15.55 -1.95 -2.44
C GLY A 18 -14.80 -3.25 -2.17
N SER A 19 -14.78 -4.20 -3.11
CA SER A 19 -13.96 -5.41 -2.98
C SER A 19 -12.46 -5.09 -3.18
N PRO A 20 -11.55 -5.88 -2.58
CA PRO A 20 -10.13 -5.62 -2.71
C PRO A 20 -9.60 -6.02 -4.08
N LYS A 21 -8.77 -5.19 -4.69
CA LYS A 21 -7.99 -5.62 -5.85
C LYS A 21 -7.03 -6.74 -5.45
N LYS A 22 -6.91 -7.72 -6.36
CA LYS A 22 -6.12 -8.92 -6.15
C LYS A 22 -4.69 -8.63 -5.70
N VAL A 23 -4.05 -7.59 -6.26
CA VAL A 23 -2.67 -7.23 -5.94
C VAL A 23 -2.46 -6.93 -4.45
N GLY A 24 -3.40 -6.27 -3.77
CA GLY A 24 -3.31 -6.01 -2.33
C GLY A 24 -3.21 -7.33 -1.53
N LEU A 25 -4.04 -8.31 -1.88
CA LEU A 25 -4.03 -9.62 -1.24
C LEU A 25 -2.79 -10.46 -1.60
N GLU A 26 -2.21 -10.26 -2.80
CA GLU A 26 -0.92 -10.83 -3.17
C GLU A 26 0.21 -10.26 -2.30
N LEU A 27 0.17 -8.96 -1.98
CA LEU A 27 1.20 -8.30 -1.17
C LEU A 27 1.17 -8.68 0.31
N LEU A 28 0.03 -9.12 0.84
CA LEU A 28 -0.04 -9.63 2.22
C LEU A 28 0.84 -10.87 2.41
N ASN A 29 1.06 -11.68 1.38
CA ASN A 29 1.93 -12.85 1.45
C ASN A 29 3.40 -12.48 1.74
N PRO A 30 4.14 -11.77 0.87
CA PRO A 30 5.50 -11.32 1.22
C PRO A 30 5.49 -10.37 2.42
N GLY A 31 4.43 -9.58 2.61
CA GLY A 31 4.27 -8.68 3.74
C GLY A 31 4.35 -9.41 5.08
N ARG A 32 3.68 -10.55 5.22
CA ARG A 32 3.75 -11.38 6.44
C ARG A 32 5.17 -11.82 6.73
N ARG A 33 5.84 -12.38 5.72
CA ARG A 33 7.23 -12.85 5.86
C ARG A 33 8.19 -11.74 6.27
N LEU A 34 8.06 -10.56 5.68
CA LEU A 34 8.91 -9.42 5.99
C LEU A 34 8.61 -8.83 7.38
N ALA A 35 7.33 -8.71 7.75
CA ALA A 35 6.92 -8.23 9.07
C ALA A 35 7.44 -9.14 10.18
N ASP A 36 7.37 -10.46 9.99
CA ASP A 36 7.93 -11.43 10.95
C ASP A 36 9.43 -11.29 11.10
N LYS A 37 10.18 -11.13 10.00
CA LYS A 37 11.63 -10.90 10.03
C LYS A 37 12.00 -9.60 10.74
N GLN A 38 11.21 -8.53 10.60
CA GLN A 38 11.44 -7.24 11.25
C GLN A 38 10.95 -7.20 12.70
N GLY A 39 10.11 -8.14 13.11
CA GLY A 39 9.47 -8.15 14.42
C GLY A 39 8.43 -7.04 14.59
N GLY A 40 7.72 -6.69 13.52
CA GLY A 40 6.61 -5.75 13.47
C GLY A 40 5.29 -6.42 13.10
N LYS A 41 4.19 -5.66 13.13
CA LYS A 41 2.89 -6.09 12.64
C LYS A 41 2.81 -5.99 11.11
N LEU A 42 2.01 -6.88 10.50
CA LEU A 42 1.51 -6.70 9.15
C LEU A 42 0.20 -5.92 9.22
N VAL A 43 0.20 -4.71 8.69
CA VAL A 43 -0.95 -3.80 8.73
C VAL A 43 -1.46 -3.57 7.32
N ALA A 44 -2.76 -3.79 7.10
CA ALA A 44 -3.42 -3.40 5.86
C ALA A 44 -3.99 -1.99 6.01
N VAL A 45 -3.82 -1.15 4.99
CA VAL A 45 -4.45 0.18 4.92
C VAL A 45 -5.46 0.16 3.78
N VAL A 46 -6.72 0.46 4.11
CA VAL A 46 -7.83 0.47 3.15
C VAL A 46 -8.44 1.87 3.14
N ILE A 47 -8.47 2.49 1.98
CA ILE A 47 -9.10 3.81 1.76
C ILE A 47 -10.13 3.65 0.65
N GLY A 48 -11.34 4.13 0.86
CA GLY A 48 -12.39 4.03 -0.15
C GLY A 48 -13.78 4.42 0.36
N ASP A 49 -14.77 4.15 -0.47
CA ASP A 49 -16.20 4.24 -0.13
C ASP A 49 -16.76 2.80 -0.12
N ASN A 50 -17.53 2.44 0.93
CA ASN A 50 -18.09 1.09 1.08
C ASN A 50 -17.04 -0.04 1.11
N ILE A 51 -16.04 0.08 1.98
CA ILE A 51 -14.83 -0.78 2.03
C ILE A 51 -14.96 -2.02 2.93
N ALA A 52 -16.14 -2.36 3.44
CA ALA A 52 -16.31 -3.46 4.40
C ALA A 52 -15.72 -4.80 3.89
N ALA A 53 -15.96 -5.12 2.61
CA ALA A 53 -15.44 -6.33 1.99
C ALA A 53 -13.90 -6.37 1.93
N SER A 54 -13.28 -5.22 1.64
CA SER A 54 -11.82 -5.10 1.63
C SER A 54 -11.20 -5.21 3.01
N VAL A 55 -11.84 -4.65 4.02
CA VAL A 55 -11.41 -4.75 5.43
C VAL A 55 -11.46 -6.20 5.90
N GLU A 56 -12.57 -6.90 5.65
CA GLU A 56 -12.72 -8.32 5.99
C GLU A 56 -11.71 -9.20 5.25
N ALA A 57 -11.55 -8.97 3.95
CA ALA A 57 -10.61 -9.74 3.13
C ALA A 57 -9.16 -9.52 3.60
N ALA A 58 -8.75 -8.30 3.95
CA ALA A 58 -7.40 -8.04 4.45
C ALA A 58 -7.12 -8.79 5.75
N GLY A 59 -8.07 -8.79 6.69
CA GLY A 59 -7.96 -9.54 7.95
C GLY A 59 -7.87 -11.05 7.72
N SER A 60 -8.77 -11.62 6.93
CA SER A 60 -8.79 -13.06 6.65
C SER A 60 -7.57 -13.53 5.84
N HIS A 61 -6.85 -12.65 5.16
CA HIS A 61 -5.61 -12.97 4.45
C HIS A 61 -4.35 -12.64 5.26
N GLY A 62 -4.45 -12.55 6.58
CA GLY A 62 -3.31 -12.57 7.48
C GLY A 62 -2.79 -11.21 7.96
N ALA A 63 -3.50 -10.10 7.70
CA ALA A 63 -3.17 -8.85 8.35
C ALA A 63 -3.44 -8.93 9.87
N ASP A 64 -2.52 -8.45 10.70
CA ASP A 64 -2.70 -8.36 12.16
C ASP A 64 -3.65 -7.21 12.51
N GLN A 65 -3.60 -6.14 11.71
CA GLN A 65 -4.39 -4.94 11.91
C GLN A 65 -4.84 -4.38 10.57
N VAL A 66 -6.00 -3.76 10.52
CA VAL A 66 -6.52 -3.02 9.36
C VAL A 66 -6.82 -1.60 9.78
N ILE A 67 -6.18 -0.62 9.14
CA ILE A 67 -6.52 0.80 9.26
C ILE A 67 -7.44 1.15 8.10
N ALA A 68 -8.68 1.53 8.42
CA ALA A 68 -9.73 1.80 7.46
C ALA A 68 -10.11 3.29 7.48
N VAL A 69 -10.06 3.94 6.31
CA VAL A 69 -10.51 5.31 6.08
C VAL A 69 -11.65 5.25 5.07
N GLU A 70 -12.83 5.64 5.47
CA GLU A 70 -14.04 5.52 4.66
C GLU A 70 -14.74 6.87 4.50
N GLY A 71 -15.09 7.21 3.27
CA GLY A 71 -15.80 8.45 2.98
C GLY A 71 -16.19 8.58 1.51
N PRO A 72 -17.24 9.37 1.22
CA PRO A 72 -17.74 9.55 -0.14
C PRO A 72 -16.72 10.23 -1.08
N GLU A 73 -15.78 11.01 -0.55
CA GLU A 73 -14.68 11.63 -1.30
C GLU A 73 -13.69 10.61 -1.86
N TYR A 74 -13.68 9.40 -1.32
CA TYR A 74 -12.83 8.30 -1.77
C TYR A 74 -13.55 7.32 -2.73
N LYS A 75 -14.79 7.61 -3.12
CA LYS A 75 -15.58 6.75 -4.01
C LYS A 75 -14.90 6.52 -5.36
N SER A 76 -14.29 7.55 -5.89
CA SER A 76 -13.49 7.47 -7.11
C SER A 76 -12.06 7.85 -6.79
N TYR A 77 -11.10 7.14 -7.39
CA TYR A 77 -9.70 7.45 -7.18
C TYR A 77 -9.38 8.90 -7.60
N SER A 78 -8.74 9.62 -6.71
CA SER A 78 -8.13 10.91 -6.95
C SER A 78 -6.79 10.92 -6.23
N THR A 79 -5.72 11.30 -6.94
CA THR A 79 -4.37 11.35 -6.36
C THR A 79 -4.33 12.20 -5.11
N ASP A 80 -4.98 13.37 -5.15
CA ASP A 80 -4.96 14.30 -4.02
C ASP A 80 -5.67 13.71 -2.79
N ALA A 81 -6.88 13.14 -2.95
CA ALA A 81 -7.63 12.58 -1.83
C ALA A 81 -6.89 11.40 -1.18
N TYR A 82 -6.48 10.43 -1.99
CA TYR A 82 -5.82 9.22 -1.50
C TYR A 82 -4.43 9.49 -0.92
N ALA A 83 -3.62 10.34 -1.58
CA ALA A 83 -2.31 10.69 -1.05
C ALA A 83 -2.40 11.49 0.24
N ASN A 84 -3.39 12.39 0.39
CA ASN A 84 -3.62 13.11 1.65
C ASN A 84 -3.95 12.15 2.78
N ALA A 85 -4.92 11.25 2.57
CA ALA A 85 -5.33 10.28 3.58
C ALA A 85 -4.16 9.34 3.97
N LEU A 86 -3.46 8.78 2.98
CA LEU A 86 -2.35 7.86 3.25
C LEU A 86 -1.19 8.55 3.97
N CYS A 87 -0.81 9.78 3.57
CA CYS A 87 0.23 10.53 4.27
C CYS A 87 -0.18 10.83 5.71
N HIS A 88 -1.42 11.27 5.95
CA HIS A 88 -1.92 11.51 7.30
C HIS A 88 -1.80 10.26 8.19
N MET A 89 -2.20 9.08 7.69
CA MET A 89 -2.06 7.83 8.43
C MET A 89 -0.59 7.49 8.71
N VAL A 90 0.29 7.65 7.71
CA VAL A 90 1.73 7.39 7.87
C VAL A 90 2.35 8.33 8.91
N GLU A 91 2.02 9.60 8.90
CA GLU A 91 2.51 10.58 9.89
C GLU A 91 2.01 10.28 11.30
N LYS A 92 0.76 9.84 11.42
CA LYS A 92 0.15 9.47 12.71
C LYS A 92 0.80 8.24 13.30
N TYR A 93 0.92 7.17 12.54
CA TYR A 93 1.33 5.85 13.01
C TYR A 93 2.82 5.54 12.84
N GLY A 94 3.48 6.12 11.86
CA GLY A 94 4.91 6.01 11.63
C GLY A 94 5.40 4.60 11.31
N PRO A 95 4.87 3.92 10.26
CA PRO A 95 5.34 2.59 9.88
C PRO A 95 6.78 2.60 9.39
N SER A 96 7.45 1.45 9.48
CA SER A 96 8.79 1.25 8.90
C SER A 96 8.76 1.12 7.37
N THR A 97 7.72 0.47 6.85
CA THR A 97 7.66 0.08 5.44
C THR A 97 6.23 0.25 4.90
N LEU A 98 6.10 0.67 3.65
CA LEU A 98 4.83 0.79 2.93
C LEU A 98 4.93 0.12 1.56
N MET A 99 4.12 -0.90 1.33
CA MET A 99 4.01 -1.63 0.07
C MET A 99 2.73 -1.23 -0.66
N ILE A 100 2.86 -0.92 -1.95
CA ILE A 100 1.75 -0.49 -2.82
C ILE A 100 1.77 -1.37 -4.08
N GLY A 101 0.62 -1.83 -4.57
CA GLY A 101 0.54 -2.51 -5.87
C GLY A 101 0.87 -1.55 -7.02
N ALA A 102 1.67 -1.99 -7.99
CA ALA A 102 2.03 -1.21 -9.18
C ALA A 102 0.89 -1.19 -10.24
N THR A 103 -0.34 -0.97 -9.79
CA THR A 103 -1.50 -0.65 -10.63
C THR A 103 -1.37 0.75 -11.21
N PRO A 104 -2.19 1.17 -12.19
CA PRO A 104 -2.21 2.56 -12.64
C PRO A 104 -2.34 3.57 -11.48
N ASN A 105 -3.26 3.32 -10.53
CA ASN A 105 -3.46 4.19 -9.37
C ASN A 105 -2.27 4.15 -8.40
N GLY A 106 -1.72 2.97 -8.12
CA GLY A 106 -0.57 2.83 -7.23
C GLY A 106 0.70 3.48 -7.78
N ARG A 107 0.90 3.42 -9.11
CA ARG A 107 2.01 4.10 -9.80
C ARG A 107 1.87 5.61 -9.80
N ASP A 108 0.65 6.12 -9.75
CA ASP A 108 0.37 7.55 -9.63
C ASP A 108 0.49 8.02 -8.17
N MET A 109 -0.13 7.31 -7.23
CA MET A 109 -0.16 7.68 -5.82
C MET A 109 1.21 7.52 -5.12
N GLY A 110 1.91 6.42 -5.36
CA GLY A 110 3.14 6.08 -4.66
C GLY A 110 4.20 7.18 -4.71
N PRO A 111 4.59 7.71 -5.89
CA PRO A 111 5.54 8.82 -6.00
C PRO A 111 5.06 10.10 -5.30
N ARG A 112 3.77 10.38 -5.31
CA ARG A 112 3.19 11.54 -4.63
C ARG A 112 3.35 11.41 -3.12
N VAL A 113 3.04 10.23 -2.57
CA VAL A 113 3.20 9.92 -1.14
C VAL A 113 4.66 10.00 -0.73
N SER A 114 5.58 9.37 -1.48
CA SER A 114 7.00 9.37 -1.16
C SER A 114 7.59 10.79 -1.15
N CYS A 115 7.24 11.62 -2.12
CA CYS A 115 7.66 13.00 -2.19
C CYS A 115 7.15 13.82 -1.00
N ARG A 116 5.88 13.67 -0.60
CA ARG A 116 5.30 14.39 0.55
C ARG A 116 5.93 13.99 1.88
N LEU A 117 6.23 12.71 2.03
CA LEU A 117 6.88 12.17 3.24
C LEU A 117 8.40 12.36 3.24
N ASN A 118 8.95 12.96 2.18
CA ASN A 118 10.40 13.14 1.98
C ASN A 118 11.18 11.82 2.17
N THR A 119 10.75 10.79 1.46
CA THR A 119 11.39 9.46 1.48
C THR A 119 11.58 8.91 0.07
N GLY A 120 12.37 7.84 -0.06
CA GLY A 120 12.59 7.15 -1.34
C GLY A 120 11.43 6.21 -1.71
N LEU A 121 11.32 5.94 -3.02
CA LEU A 121 10.42 4.93 -3.56
C LEU A 121 11.14 4.07 -4.59
N THR A 122 11.04 2.74 -4.46
CA THR A 122 11.47 1.80 -5.50
C THR A 122 10.26 1.31 -6.28
N ALA A 123 10.27 1.53 -7.60
CA ALA A 123 9.11 1.24 -8.44
C ALA A 123 9.20 -0.12 -9.13
N ASP A 124 8.03 -0.79 -9.27
CA ASP A 124 7.83 -1.98 -10.09
C ASP A 124 8.71 -3.18 -9.67
N CYS A 125 8.78 -3.40 -8.35
CA CYS A 125 9.56 -4.47 -7.75
C CYS A 125 8.97 -5.85 -8.09
N THR A 126 9.87 -6.84 -8.22
CA THR A 126 9.51 -8.23 -8.51
C THR A 126 10.03 -9.22 -7.46
N ALA A 127 10.93 -8.78 -6.57
CA ALA A 127 11.35 -9.54 -5.40
C ALA A 127 11.59 -8.60 -4.20
N LEU A 128 11.42 -9.15 -3.00
CA LEU A 128 11.50 -8.44 -1.73
C LEU A 128 12.20 -9.32 -0.70
N ASP A 129 13.11 -8.76 0.05
CA ASP A 129 13.68 -9.40 1.24
C ASP A 129 14.12 -8.36 2.28
N ILE A 130 14.59 -8.82 3.43
CA ILE A 130 15.25 -7.99 4.43
C ILE A 130 16.75 -8.23 4.31
N ASP A 131 17.51 -7.15 4.17
CA ASP A 131 18.95 -7.18 4.24
C ASP A 131 19.38 -7.47 5.68
N GLU A 132 20.13 -8.55 5.89
CA GLU A 132 20.46 -9.04 7.23
C GLU A 132 21.41 -8.11 8.00
N GLU A 133 22.24 -7.34 7.30
CA GLU A 133 23.19 -6.43 7.94
C GLU A 133 22.50 -5.15 8.42
N SER A 134 21.69 -4.54 7.55
CA SER A 134 21.06 -3.24 7.83
C SER A 134 19.64 -3.32 8.38
N GLY A 135 18.96 -4.47 8.23
CA GLY A 135 17.54 -4.64 8.55
C GLY A 135 16.61 -3.87 7.60
N ASN A 136 17.13 -3.28 6.52
CA ASN A 136 16.33 -2.59 5.54
C ASN A 136 15.66 -3.54 4.56
N VAL A 137 14.57 -3.10 3.95
CA VAL A 137 13.94 -3.84 2.86
C VAL A 137 14.81 -3.74 1.61
N ALA A 138 15.18 -4.89 1.07
CA ALA A 138 15.85 -5.04 -0.21
C ALA A 138 14.80 -5.13 -1.33
N TRP A 139 14.61 -4.05 -2.06
CA TRP A 139 13.66 -3.93 -3.17
C TRP A 139 14.33 -4.31 -4.47
N THR A 140 13.98 -5.46 -5.05
CA THR A 140 14.58 -5.90 -6.31
C THR A 140 13.63 -5.70 -7.48
N ARG A 141 14.14 -5.07 -8.54
CA ARG A 141 13.40 -4.76 -9.76
C ARG A 141 14.22 -5.04 -11.02
N PRO A 142 13.57 -5.37 -12.14
CA PRO A 142 14.23 -5.40 -13.44
C PRO A 142 14.67 -3.99 -13.86
N ALA A 143 15.83 -3.89 -14.46
CA ALA A 143 16.40 -2.68 -15.06
C ALA A 143 16.88 -2.96 -16.49
N PHE A 144 17.07 -1.91 -17.28
CA PHE A 144 17.59 -1.99 -18.65
C PHE A 144 16.86 -3.03 -19.53
N GLY A 145 15.52 -2.95 -19.59
CA GLY A 145 14.72 -3.88 -20.39
C GLY A 145 14.66 -5.31 -19.84
N GLY A 146 15.00 -5.51 -18.56
CA GLY A 146 14.99 -6.82 -17.91
C GLY A 146 16.33 -7.59 -17.96
N ASN A 147 17.35 -7.01 -18.56
CA ASN A 147 18.67 -7.66 -18.68
C ASN A 147 19.46 -7.64 -17.35
N LEU A 148 19.11 -6.75 -16.43
CA LEU A 148 19.72 -6.64 -15.11
C LEU A 148 18.66 -6.60 -14.02
N MET A 149 19.01 -7.08 -12.85
CA MET A 149 18.22 -6.91 -11.64
C MET A 149 18.94 -5.92 -10.72
N ALA A 150 18.22 -4.87 -10.32
CA ALA A 150 18.72 -3.88 -9.37
C ALA A 150 18.05 -4.11 -8.01
N THR A 151 18.87 -4.23 -6.96
CA THR A 151 18.38 -4.25 -5.58
C THR A 151 18.68 -2.90 -4.94
N ILE A 152 17.62 -2.24 -4.45
CA ILE A 152 17.65 -0.88 -3.95
C ILE A 152 17.19 -0.88 -2.50
N MET A 153 17.82 -0.08 -1.67
CA MET A 153 17.47 0.11 -0.26
C MET A 153 17.29 1.59 0.04
N CYS A 154 16.51 1.90 1.09
CA CYS A 154 16.33 3.24 1.60
C CYS A 154 16.77 3.29 3.08
N PRO A 155 18.08 3.48 3.38
CA PRO A 155 18.59 3.35 4.75
C PRO A 155 18.17 4.51 5.66
N ASP A 156 18.08 5.73 5.14
CA ASP A 156 18.06 6.96 5.95
C ASP A 156 16.65 7.54 6.17
N HIS A 157 15.67 7.10 5.40
CA HIS A 157 14.31 7.66 5.45
C HIS A 157 13.24 6.59 5.68
N ARG A 158 12.15 7.00 6.31
CA ARG A 158 10.99 6.15 6.61
C ARG A 158 9.68 6.85 6.23
N PRO A 159 8.64 6.05 5.86
CA PRO A 159 8.72 4.62 5.59
C PRO A 159 9.58 4.31 4.36
N GLN A 160 10.13 3.10 4.29
CA GLN A 160 10.67 2.57 3.04
C GLN A 160 9.49 2.24 2.13
N ILE A 161 9.42 2.82 0.93
CA ILE A 161 8.27 2.65 0.04
C ILE A 161 8.67 1.90 -1.22
N GLY A 162 7.83 0.95 -1.64
CA GLY A 162 7.96 0.30 -2.94
C GLY A 162 6.62 0.04 -3.59
N THR A 163 6.58 0.16 -4.93
CA THR A 163 5.47 -0.39 -5.71
C THR A 163 5.86 -1.75 -6.27
N ILE A 164 4.94 -2.72 -6.21
CA ILE A 164 5.20 -4.11 -6.56
C ILE A 164 4.33 -4.52 -7.75
N ARG A 165 4.96 -5.17 -8.72
CA ARG A 165 4.29 -5.63 -9.94
C ARG A 165 3.19 -6.64 -9.60
N PRO A 166 1.94 -6.46 -10.09
CA PRO A 166 0.87 -7.43 -9.91
C PRO A 166 1.22 -8.79 -10.51
N GLY A 167 0.77 -9.86 -9.85
CA GLY A 167 0.95 -11.23 -10.32
C GLY A 167 2.33 -11.85 -10.06
N VAL A 168 3.22 -11.13 -9.38
CA VAL A 168 4.56 -11.64 -9.02
C VAL A 168 4.49 -12.56 -7.81
N PHE A 169 3.66 -12.23 -6.84
CA PHE A 169 3.47 -13.03 -5.64
C PHE A 169 2.13 -13.78 -5.67
N LYS A 170 2.11 -14.94 -5.05
CA LYS A 170 0.84 -15.64 -4.81
C LYS A 170 0.01 -14.86 -3.82
N LYS A 171 -1.30 -14.84 -4.02
CA LYS A 171 -2.26 -14.34 -3.04
C LYS A 171 -2.02 -15.05 -1.70
N ALA A 172 -2.09 -14.30 -0.60
CA ALA A 172 -2.02 -14.86 0.74
C ALA A 172 -3.18 -15.86 0.96
N ASP A 173 -2.90 -16.91 1.70
CA ASP A 173 -3.92 -17.91 2.04
C ASP A 173 -4.93 -17.31 3.04
N VAL A 174 -6.15 -17.82 2.96
CA VAL A 174 -7.19 -17.47 3.94
C VAL A 174 -6.86 -18.13 5.27
N THR A 175 -6.89 -17.35 6.33
CA THR A 175 -6.65 -17.78 7.71
C THR A 175 -7.89 -17.55 8.57
N GLU A 176 -7.95 -18.15 9.75
CA GLU A 176 -8.97 -17.85 10.77
C GLU A 176 -8.64 -16.57 11.57
N ASN A 177 -7.60 -15.86 11.17
CA ASN A 177 -7.17 -14.65 11.88
C ASN A 177 -8.24 -13.56 11.78
N LYS A 178 -8.47 -12.89 12.91
CA LYS A 178 -9.31 -11.70 13.00
C LYS A 178 -8.40 -10.52 13.25
N ALA A 179 -8.22 -9.69 12.23
CA ALA A 179 -7.46 -8.47 12.37
C ALA A 179 -8.14 -7.50 13.35
N GLU A 180 -7.33 -6.77 14.10
CA GLU A 180 -7.79 -5.58 14.80
C GLU A 180 -8.15 -4.50 13.78
N VAL A 181 -9.39 -3.99 13.77
CA VAL A 181 -9.81 -2.96 12.83
C VAL A 181 -9.84 -1.60 13.51
N ILE A 182 -9.02 -0.68 13.01
CA ILE A 182 -9.02 0.73 13.41
C ILE A 182 -9.71 1.53 12.31
N ARG A 183 -10.83 2.15 12.65
CA ARG A 183 -11.53 3.08 11.75
C ARG A 183 -11.07 4.49 12.05
N GLU A 184 -10.45 5.13 11.06
CA GLU A 184 -9.98 6.51 11.13
C GLU A 184 -11.03 7.45 10.55
N ASP A 185 -11.46 8.38 11.37
CA ASP A 185 -12.34 9.48 10.97
C ASP A 185 -11.50 10.60 10.36
N TYR A 186 -11.06 10.37 9.10
CA TYR A 186 -10.28 11.34 8.35
C TYR A 186 -10.96 11.67 7.04
N HIS A 187 -11.30 12.92 6.87
CA HIS A 187 -11.87 13.48 5.65
C HIS A 187 -10.93 14.51 5.06
N VAL A 188 -10.58 14.33 3.79
CA VAL A 188 -9.79 15.32 3.08
C VAL A 188 -10.63 16.56 2.81
N ASP A 189 -10.06 17.75 3.01
CA ASP A 189 -10.73 18.97 2.61
C ASP A 189 -10.95 18.98 1.09
N THR A 190 -12.18 19.25 0.67
CA THR A 190 -12.53 19.32 -0.75
C THR A 190 -11.73 20.39 -1.51
N ALA A 191 -11.26 21.42 -0.81
CA ALA A 191 -10.38 22.46 -1.37
C ALA A 191 -8.99 21.89 -1.73
N ASP A 192 -8.57 20.81 -1.10
CA ASP A 192 -7.30 20.12 -1.39
C ASP A 192 -7.40 19.15 -2.57
N ILE A 193 -8.62 18.82 -3.03
CA ILE A 193 -8.86 17.99 -4.20
C ILE A 193 -8.95 18.88 -5.43
N ARG A 194 -7.85 19.01 -6.17
CA ARG A 194 -7.70 19.95 -7.30
C ARG A 194 -8.26 19.42 -8.62
N THR A 195 -8.66 18.16 -8.66
CA THR A 195 -9.19 17.51 -9.86
C THR A 195 -10.63 17.06 -9.64
N LYS A 196 -11.45 17.15 -10.70
CA LYS A 196 -12.83 16.66 -10.70
C LYS A 196 -13.02 15.72 -11.88
N ILE A 197 -13.54 14.53 -11.62
CA ILE A 197 -13.94 13.59 -12.66
C ILE A 197 -15.23 14.14 -13.29
N LEU A 198 -15.18 14.41 -14.59
CA LEU A 198 -16.33 14.88 -15.33
C LEU A 198 -17.12 13.73 -15.94
N GLU A 199 -16.42 12.70 -16.43
CA GLU A 199 -16.99 11.55 -17.13
C GLU A 199 -16.08 10.34 -16.98
N THR A 200 -16.66 9.16 -16.88
CA THR A 200 -15.94 7.88 -16.94
C THR A 200 -16.43 7.10 -18.16
N ILE A 201 -15.57 6.88 -19.14
CA ILE A 201 -15.87 6.11 -20.35
C ILE A 201 -15.30 4.71 -20.16
N ARG A 202 -16.15 3.70 -20.34
CA ARG A 202 -15.75 2.29 -20.31
C ARG A 202 -15.92 1.69 -21.70
N GLU A 203 -14.84 1.15 -22.24
CA GLU A 203 -14.90 0.31 -23.43
C GLU A 203 -15.32 -1.10 -23.00
N ALA A 204 -16.27 -1.69 -23.75
CA ALA A 204 -16.61 -3.08 -23.56
C ALA A 204 -15.39 -3.93 -23.97
N ALA A 205 -14.97 -4.84 -23.09
CA ALA A 205 -13.94 -5.81 -23.44
C ALA A 205 -14.41 -6.64 -24.64
N SER A 206 -13.65 -6.61 -25.72
CA SER A 206 -13.88 -7.41 -26.94
C SER A 206 -13.50 -8.86 -26.73
#